data_16a599fb18f58f594a48b7a0f37e10c7
#
_entry.id   16a599fb18f58f594a48b7a0f37e10c7
#
_cell.length_a   1.000
_cell.length_b   1.000
_cell.length_c   1.000
_cell.angle_alpha   90.00
_cell.angle_beta   90.00
_cell.angle_gamma   90.00
#
_symmetry.space_group_name_H-M   'P 1'
#
loop_
_entity.id
_entity.type
_entity.pdbx_description
1 polymer ?
#
loop_
_entity_poly.entity_id
_entity_poly.type
_entity_poly.pdbx_seq_one_letter_code
_entity_poly.pdbx_strand_id
1 'polypeptide(L)'
;NFFEISNKQVLRKKYELNNDAYLVGSFQRDTEGKDLISPKLSKGPDLFINHIDKLINKEKNLEVVLTGKRRNYVINELSKRNIKFHYFEMISFEQLNELYNLLDLYLVTSRYEGGPQAILEAGITKTPIISTDVGIAKQILSEESIIDLDNPLNARPNINYAFSNVQNYLIPKGFDKFNEMFSQIV
;
A
#
# COMPACT_ATOMS: atom_id res chain seq x y z
N ASN A 1 -13.34 -9.53 -3.37
CA ASN A 1 -12.73 -9.14 -4.66
C ASN A 1 -11.20 -9.21 -4.63
N PHE A 2 -10.58 -9.37 -3.43
CA PHE A 2 -9.13 -9.49 -3.29
C PHE A 2 -8.75 -10.90 -2.84
N PHE A 3 -7.71 -11.46 -3.44
CA PHE A 3 -7.18 -12.80 -3.16
C PHE A 3 -5.76 -12.94 -3.68
N GLU A 4 -5.03 -13.91 -3.16
CA GLU A 4 -3.67 -14.23 -3.60
C GLU A 4 -3.66 -14.82 -5.01
N ILE A 5 -2.76 -14.33 -5.88
CA ILE A 5 -2.48 -14.88 -7.21
C ILE A 5 -1.04 -15.40 -7.21
N SER A 6 -0.88 -16.70 -7.41
CA SER A 6 0.39 -17.39 -7.22
C SER A 6 1.49 -17.09 -8.23
N ASN A 7 1.18 -16.48 -9.39
CA ASN A 7 2.17 -16.27 -10.45
C ASN A 7 2.47 -14.77 -10.70
N LYS A 8 3.28 -14.20 -9.82
CA LYS A 8 3.76 -12.80 -9.91
C LYS A 8 4.42 -12.48 -11.26
N GLN A 9 5.20 -13.37 -11.83
CA GLN A 9 5.92 -13.13 -13.09
C GLN A 9 4.96 -13.00 -14.28
N VAL A 10 3.90 -13.79 -14.31
CA VAL A 10 2.86 -13.68 -15.35
C VAL A 10 2.15 -12.32 -15.26
N LEU A 11 1.85 -11.88 -14.04
CA LEU A 11 1.25 -10.56 -13.84
C LEU A 11 2.21 -9.44 -14.29
N ARG A 12 3.47 -9.50 -13.90
CA ARG A 12 4.47 -8.51 -14.33
C ARG A 12 4.58 -8.44 -15.86
N LYS A 13 4.61 -9.58 -16.53
CA LYS A 13 4.59 -9.64 -18.00
C LYS A 13 3.32 -9.04 -18.59
N LYS A 14 2.14 -9.31 -18.01
CA LYS A 14 0.85 -8.74 -18.44
C LYS A 14 0.87 -7.21 -18.41
N TYR A 15 1.50 -6.62 -17.39
CA TYR A 15 1.60 -5.18 -17.19
C TYR A 15 2.89 -4.57 -17.76
N GLU A 16 3.66 -5.33 -18.54
CA GLU A 16 4.93 -4.91 -19.16
C GLU A 16 5.96 -4.39 -18.13
N LEU A 17 5.94 -4.98 -16.92
CA LEU A 17 6.85 -4.64 -15.84
C LEU A 17 8.09 -5.53 -15.86
N ASN A 18 9.22 -4.99 -15.42
CA ASN A 18 10.46 -5.75 -15.32
C ASN A 18 10.35 -6.82 -14.20
N ASN A 19 10.62 -8.08 -14.56
CA ASN A 19 10.59 -9.18 -13.59
C ASN A 19 11.70 -9.09 -12.54
N ASP A 20 12.82 -8.45 -12.87
CA ASP A 20 13.99 -8.30 -11.99
C ASP A 20 13.94 -7.00 -11.15
N ALA A 21 12.91 -6.17 -11.35
CA ALA A 21 12.74 -4.95 -10.57
C ALA A 21 12.17 -5.24 -9.18
N TYR A 22 12.63 -4.46 -8.20
CA TYR A 22 11.98 -4.39 -6.89
C TYR A 22 10.83 -3.38 -6.96
N LEU A 23 9.59 -3.90 -7.01
CA LEU A 23 8.39 -3.11 -7.24
C LEU A 23 7.77 -2.63 -5.93
N VAL A 24 7.74 -1.31 -5.74
CA VAL A 24 7.14 -0.66 -4.56
C VAL A 24 5.84 0.02 -4.95
N GLY A 25 4.74 -0.36 -4.30
CA GLY A 25 3.39 0.17 -4.56
C GLY A 25 2.93 1.25 -3.60
N SER A 26 2.17 2.23 -4.12
CA SER A 26 1.39 3.20 -3.37
C SER A 26 0.15 3.59 -4.15
N PHE A 27 -1.05 3.22 -3.68
CA PHE A 27 -2.30 3.31 -4.42
C PHE A 27 -3.28 4.35 -3.86
N GLN A 28 -2.75 5.35 -3.16
CA GLN A 28 -3.56 6.39 -2.53
C GLN A 28 -3.36 7.75 -3.20
N ARG A 29 -4.39 8.59 -3.18
CA ARG A 29 -4.31 9.98 -3.61
C ARG A 29 -3.25 10.75 -2.82
N ASP A 30 -2.42 11.54 -3.49
CA ASP A 30 -1.31 12.27 -2.87
C ASP A 30 -1.36 13.80 -3.04
N THR A 31 -2.27 14.32 -3.86
CA THR A 31 -2.45 15.77 -4.02
C THR A 31 -3.80 16.26 -3.55
N GLU A 32 -3.84 17.50 -3.08
CA GLU A 32 -5.04 18.24 -2.74
C GLU A 32 -5.07 19.61 -3.45
N GLY A 33 -6.13 20.37 -3.23
CA GLY A 33 -6.28 21.66 -3.88
C GLY A 33 -6.69 21.57 -5.35
N LYS A 34 -6.83 22.74 -5.99
CA LYS A 34 -7.16 22.90 -7.41
C LYS A 34 -5.92 22.88 -8.30
N ASP A 35 -4.76 23.18 -7.72
CA ASP A 35 -3.46 23.23 -8.40
C ASP A 35 -2.92 21.86 -8.81
N LEU A 36 -3.43 20.77 -8.23
CA LEU A 36 -3.00 19.39 -8.45
C LEU A 36 -1.49 19.15 -8.18
N ILE A 37 -0.84 20.04 -7.43
CA ILE A 37 0.60 20.00 -7.12
C ILE A 37 0.82 19.89 -5.62
N SER A 38 0.01 20.60 -4.84
CA SER A 38 0.13 20.65 -3.37
C SER A 38 -0.03 19.26 -2.75
N PRO A 39 0.92 18.82 -1.92
CA PRO A 39 0.85 17.49 -1.31
C PRO A 39 -0.28 17.39 -0.30
N LYS A 40 -1.02 16.30 -0.34
CA LYS A 40 -1.98 15.96 0.70
C LYS A 40 -1.23 15.36 1.90
N LEU A 41 -0.71 16.22 2.78
CA LEU A 41 0.16 15.82 3.88
C LEU A 41 -0.45 14.78 4.84
N SER A 42 -1.78 14.76 4.99
CA SER A 42 -2.45 13.71 5.76
C SER A 42 -2.20 12.30 5.20
N LYS A 43 -1.96 12.18 3.90
CA LYS A 43 -1.61 10.92 3.21
C LYS A 43 -0.11 10.64 3.14
N GLY A 44 0.73 11.56 3.62
CA GLY A 44 2.18 11.41 3.73
C GLY A 44 2.93 11.14 2.41
N PRO A 45 2.62 11.84 1.29
CA PRO A 45 3.35 11.61 0.05
C PRO A 45 4.80 12.02 0.14
N ASP A 46 5.14 12.97 0.99
CA ASP A 46 6.50 13.38 1.32
C ASP A 46 7.25 12.29 2.11
N LEU A 47 6.57 11.62 3.04
CA LEU A 47 7.13 10.46 3.75
C LEU A 47 7.36 9.29 2.80
N PHE A 48 6.45 9.09 1.83
CA PHE A 48 6.63 8.09 0.79
C PHE A 48 7.91 8.35 -0.01
N ILE A 49 8.10 9.56 -0.53
CA ILE A 49 9.29 9.94 -1.29
C ILE A 49 10.56 9.78 -0.45
N ASN A 50 10.56 10.24 0.82
CA ASN A 50 11.69 10.06 1.72
C ASN A 50 12.04 8.57 1.94
N HIS A 51 11.04 7.71 2.02
CA HIS A 51 11.26 6.27 2.14
C HIS A 51 11.86 5.68 0.86
N ILE A 52 11.35 6.06 -0.32
CA ILE A 52 11.89 5.66 -1.61
C ILE A 52 13.34 6.12 -1.78
N ASP A 53 13.67 7.39 -1.44
CA ASP A 53 15.04 7.92 -1.50
C ASP A 53 16.04 7.11 -0.65
N LYS A 54 15.59 6.58 0.49
CA LYS A 54 16.43 5.71 1.33
C LYS A 54 16.50 4.28 0.78
N LEU A 55 15.40 3.77 0.25
CA LEU A 55 15.29 2.38 -0.21
C LEU A 55 16.07 2.14 -1.51
N ILE A 56 16.13 3.11 -2.42
CA ILE A 56 16.85 2.99 -3.70
C ILE A 56 18.36 2.78 -3.52
N ASN A 57 18.91 3.20 -2.38
CA ASN A 57 20.30 2.93 -2.03
C ASN A 57 20.57 1.45 -1.70
N LYS A 58 19.53 0.72 -1.29
CA LYS A 58 19.59 -0.72 -0.98
C LYS A 58 19.17 -1.58 -2.17
N GLU A 59 18.11 -1.13 -2.87
CA GLU A 59 17.47 -1.85 -3.97
C GLU A 59 17.78 -1.14 -5.30
N LYS A 60 18.86 -1.53 -5.95
CA LYS A 60 19.39 -0.85 -7.16
C LYS A 60 18.41 -0.82 -8.34
N ASN A 61 17.50 -1.79 -8.41
CA ASN A 61 16.50 -1.95 -9.49
C ASN A 61 15.09 -1.59 -9.01
N LEU A 62 14.97 -0.58 -8.13
CA LEU A 62 13.68 -0.16 -7.60
C LEU A 62 12.88 0.56 -8.68
N GLU A 63 11.64 0.14 -8.84
CA GLU A 63 10.62 0.83 -9.64
C GLU A 63 9.36 1.03 -8.79
N VAL A 64 8.63 2.13 -9.03
CA VAL A 64 7.43 2.47 -8.26
C VAL A 64 6.17 2.18 -9.08
N VAL A 65 5.18 1.54 -8.48
CA VAL A 65 3.86 1.30 -9.08
C VAL A 65 2.83 2.18 -8.40
N LEU A 66 2.16 3.00 -9.19
CA LEU A 66 1.16 3.96 -8.74
C LEU A 66 -0.19 3.68 -9.40
N THR A 67 -1.28 3.85 -8.64
CA THR A 67 -2.63 3.90 -9.21
C THR A 67 -3.50 4.94 -8.50
N GLY A 68 -4.67 5.20 -9.05
CA GLY A 68 -5.64 6.18 -8.54
C GLY A 68 -5.41 7.59 -9.06
N LYS A 69 -6.41 8.43 -8.87
CA LYS A 69 -6.39 9.83 -9.32
C LYS A 69 -5.53 10.71 -8.41
N ARG A 70 -5.05 11.84 -8.98
CA ARG A 70 -4.32 12.89 -8.25
C ARG A 70 -3.02 12.36 -7.62
N ARG A 71 -2.17 11.77 -8.48
CA ARG A 71 -0.84 11.27 -8.14
C ARG A 71 0.29 12.24 -8.55
N ASN A 72 -0.07 13.48 -8.85
CA ASN A 72 0.83 14.46 -9.47
C ASN A 72 2.03 14.80 -8.57
N TYR A 73 1.86 14.88 -7.24
CA TYR A 73 2.97 15.18 -6.35
C TYR A 73 4.04 14.07 -6.41
N VAL A 74 3.64 12.82 -6.18
CA VAL A 74 4.59 11.69 -6.20
C VAL A 74 5.21 11.52 -7.57
N ILE A 75 4.42 11.62 -8.66
CA ILE A 75 4.92 11.54 -10.04
C ILE A 75 5.98 12.60 -10.30
N ASN A 76 5.73 13.85 -9.91
CA ASN A 76 6.69 14.96 -10.10
C ASN A 76 7.97 14.71 -9.29
N GLU A 77 7.85 14.26 -8.05
CA GLU A 77 9.00 14.01 -7.18
C GLU A 77 9.86 12.82 -7.66
N LEU A 78 9.23 11.74 -8.17
CA LEU A 78 9.93 10.61 -8.76
C LEU A 78 10.65 11.03 -10.06
N SER A 79 9.98 11.83 -10.92
CA SER A 79 10.55 12.35 -12.16
C SER A 79 11.79 13.21 -11.91
N LYS A 80 11.76 14.12 -10.93
CA LYS A 80 12.92 14.95 -10.53
C LYS A 80 14.13 14.12 -10.09
N ARG A 81 13.89 12.93 -9.56
CA ARG A 81 14.90 11.98 -9.06
C ARG A 81 15.36 10.95 -10.09
N ASN A 82 14.76 10.98 -11.30
CA ASN A 82 14.96 9.97 -12.34
C ASN A 82 14.63 8.53 -11.83
N ILE A 83 13.67 8.40 -10.92
CA ILE A 83 13.19 7.11 -10.43
C ILE A 83 12.10 6.61 -11.37
N LYS A 84 12.29 5.39 -11.89
CA LYS A 84 11.33 4.77 -12.81
C LYS A 84 10.04 4.46 -12.08
N PHE A 85 8.91 4.77 -12.71
CA PHE A 85 7.58 4.48 -12.17
C PHE A 85 6.60 4.08 -13.28
N HIS A 86 5.56 3.36 -12.87
CA HIS A 86 4.43 2.94 -13.71
C HIS A 86 3.15 3.51 -13.09
N TYR A 87 2.34 4.18 -13.88
CA TYR A 87 1.12 4.82 -13.41
C TYR A 87 -0.11 4.30 -14.14
N PHE A 88 -1.04 3.74 -13.38
CA PHE A 88 -2.31 3.21 -13.84
C PHE A 88 -3.45 4.02 -13.21
N GLU A 89 -3.95 5.05 -13.90
CA GLU A 89 -4.86 6.03 -13.27
C GLU A 89 -6.21 5.42 -12.88
N MET A 90 -6.87 4.78 -13.84
CA MET A 90 -8.21 4.21 -13.69
C MET A 90 -8.16 2.72 -13.98
N ILE A 91 -8.32 1.94 -12.94
CA ILE A 91 -8.27 0.48 -13.01
C ILE A 91 -9.51 -0.14 -12.38
N SER A 92 -9.86 -1.36 -12.79
CA SER A 92 -10.91 -2.16 -12.15
C SER A 92 -10.43 -2.75 -10.82
N PHE A 93 -11.35 -3.25 -10.00
CA PHE A 93 -10.99 -3.97 -8.77
C PHE A 93 -10.19 -5.24 -9.05
N GLU A 94 -10.43 -5.90 -10.19
CA GLU A 94 -9.64 -7.06 -10.61
C GLU A 94 -8.19 -6.66 -10.91
N GLN A 95 -8.00 -5.59 -11.69
CA GLN A 95 -6.67 -5.04 -11.97
C GLN A 95 -5.98 -4.55 -10.69
N LEU A 96 -6.72 -3.94 -9.75
CA LEU A 96 -6.16 -3.53 -8.46
C LEU A 96 -5.66 -4.74 -7.66
N ASN A 97 -6.45 -5.84 -7.63
CA ASN A 97 -6.01 -7.09 -7.02
C ASN A 97 -4.72 -7.63 -7.67
N GLU A 98 -4.65 -7.62 -9.01
CA GLU A 98 -3.45 -8.03 -9.76
C GLU A 98 -2.24 -7.15 -9.41
N LEU A 99 -2.43 -5.82 -9.32
CA LEU A 99 -1.36 -4.91 -8.96
C LEU A 99 -0.82 -5.15 -7.55
N TYR A 100 -1.67 -5.46 -6.56
CA TYR A 100 -1.17 -5.87 -5.24
C TYR A 100 -0.29 -7.11 -5.35
N ASN A 101 -0.73 -8.14 -6.08
CA ASN A 101 -0.05 -9.43 -6.19
C ASN A 101 1.30 -9.37 -6.94
N LEU A 102 1.57 -8.34 -7.73
CA LEU A 102 2.86 -8.22 -8.44
C LEU A 102 3.92 -7.43 -7.68
N LEU A 103 3.58 -6.77 -6.56
CA LEU A 103 4.52 -5.96 -5.77
C LEU A 103 5.49 -6.81 -4.94
N ASP A 104 6.64 -6.22 -4.64
CA ASP A 104 7.58 -6.69 -3.62
C ASP A 104 7.39 -5.97 -2.29
N LEU A 105 6.81 -4.76 -2.32
CA LEU A 105 6.48 -4.00 -1.14
C LEU A 105 5.33 -3.04 -1.42
N TYR A 106 4.38 -2.96 -0.50
CA TYR A 106 3.37 -1.90 -0.46
C TYR A 106 3.64 -0.96 0.70
N LEU A 107 3.65 0.36 0.45
CA LEU A 107 3.92 1.39 1.47
C LEU A 107 2.66 2.18 1.80
N VAL A 108 2.29 2.19 3.09
CA VAL A 108 1.32 3.13 3.65
C VAL A 108 2.08 4.15 4.48
N THR A 109 2.07 5.41 4.05
CA THR A 109 2.82 6.50 4.69
C THR A 109 1.93 7.61 5.23
N SER A 110 0.65 7.35 5.38
CA SER A 110 -0.32 8.32 5.88
C SER A 110 0.01 8.76 7.31
N ARG A 111 -0.26 10.04 7.61
CA ARG A 111 -0.20 10.56 8.99
C ARG A 111 -1.51 10.38 9.72
N TYR A 112 -2.62 10.42 8.98
CA TYR A 112 -3.97 10.31 9.57
C TYR A 112 -4.87 9.48 8.64
N GLU A 113 -5.41 8.40 9.16
CA GLU A 113 -6.38 7.51 8.50
C GLU A 113 -7.32 6.90 9.55
N GLY A 114 -8.60 6.80 9.24
CA GLY A 114 -9.55 6.08 10.10
C GLY A 114 -9.39 4.56 9.98
N GLY A 115 -9.32 4.05 8.74
CA GLY A 115 -9.15 2.63 8.45
C GLY A 115 -8.70 2.46 6.99
N PRO A 116 -7.39 2.49 6.72
CA PRO A 116 -6.89 2.38 5.34
C PRO A 116 -7.20 1.00 4.77
N GLN A 117 -8.13 0.94 3.81
CA GLN A 117 -8.52 -0.30 3.12
C GLN A 117 -7.31 -1.01 2.50
N ALA A 118 -6.32 -0.24 2.05
CA ALA A 118 -5.09 -0.76 1.48
C ALA A 118 -4.35 -1.75 2.41
N ILE A 119 -4.46 -1.61 3.73
CA ILE A 119 -3.87 -2.56 4.69
C ILE A 119 -4.62 -3.90 4.63
N LEU A 120 -5.95 -3.88 4.53
CA LEU A 120 -6.75 -5.09 4.39
C LEU A 120 -6.53 -5.76 3.04
N GLU A 121 -6.51 -4.96 1.97
CA GLU A 121 -6.29 -5.42 0.60
C GLU A 121 -4.90 -6.07 0.45
N ALA A 122 -3.84 -5.44 0.93
CA ALA A 122 -2.49 -6.01 0.94
C ALA A 122 -2.39 -7.26 1.83
N GLY A 123 -3.04 -7.24 3.00
CA GLY A 123 -3.07 -8.40 3.90
C GLY A 123 -3.70 -9.64 3.28
N ILE A 124 -4.87 -9.49 2.61
CA ILE A 124 -5.58 -10.62 2.00
C ILE A 124 -4.90 -11.14 0.72
N THR A 125 -4.22 -10.28 -0.02
CA THR A 125 -3.44 -10.65 -1.20
C THR A 125 -2.05 -11.20 -0.87
N LYS A 126 -1.68 -11.23 0.42
CA LYS A 126 -0.34 -11.57 0.91
C LYS A 126 0.75 -10.69 0.32
N THR A 127 0.42 -9.47 -0.04
CA THR A 127 1.40 -8.48 -0.48
C THR A 127 2.26 -8.04 0.70
N PRO A 128 3.60 -8.07 0.60
CA PRO A 128 4.45 -7.53 1.65
C PRO A 128 4.11 -6.07 1.91
N ILE A 129 3.77 -5.71 3.15
CA ILE A 129 3.32 -4.36 3.51
C ILE A 129 4.02 -3.86 4.76
N ILE A 130 4.39 -2.58 4.75
CA ILE A 130 4.74 -1.80 5.93
C ILE A 130 3.92 -0.52 5.96
N SER A 131 3.62 -0.02 7.15
CA SER A 131 2.72 1.12 7.34
C SER A 131 3.19 2.00 8.48
N THR A 132 2.97 3.30 8.37
CA THR A 132 2.93 4.16 9.55
C THR A 132 1.84 3.68 10.51
N ASP A 133 1.92 4.11 11.77
CA ASP A 133 0.93 3.77 12.80
C ASP A 133 -0.36 4.58 12.59
N VAL A 134 -1.23 4.08 11.71
CA VAL A 134 -2.49 4.76 11.36
C VAL A 134 -3.69 3.81 11.35
N GLY A 135 -4.81 4.29 11.85
CA GLY A 135 -6.09 3.56 11.84
C GLY A 135 -5.96 2.16 12.41
N ILE A 136 -6.21 1.16 11.57
CA ILE A 136 -6.17 -0.27 11.94
C ILE A 136 -4.78 -0.92 11.79
N ALA A 137 -3.73 -0.15 11.48
CA ALA A 137 -2.41 -0.71 11.15
C ALA A 137 -1.93 -1.70 12.22
N LYS A 138 -1.88 -1.30 13.49
CA LYS A 138 -1.44 -2.16 14.61
C LYS A 138 -2.38 -3.34 14.93
N GLN A 139 -3.60 -3.32 14.42
CA GLN A 139 -4.54 -4.44 14.60
C GLN A 139 -4.29 -5.54 13.57
N ILE A 140 -3.73 -5.19 12.40
CA ILE A 140 -3.50 -6.10 11.28
C ILE A 140 -2.03 -6.45 11.15
N LEU A 141 -1.13 -5.49 11.30
CA LEU A 141 0.30 -5.64 11.08
C LEU A 141 1.04 -5.93 12.39
N SER A 142 2.13 -6.68 12.29
CA SER A 142 3.05 -6.86 13.42
C SER A 142 3.81 -5.56 13.72
N GLU A 143 4.33 -5.44 14.93
CA GLU A 143 5.09 -4.27 15.37
C GLU A 143 6.28 -3.98 14.44
N GLU A 144 6.98 -5.02 13.99
CA GLU A 144 8.09 -4.91 13.04
C GLU A 144 7.69 -4.36 11.66
N SER A 145 6.40 -4.42 11.30
CA SER A 145 5.86 -3.88 10.04
C SER A 145 5.37 -2.44 10.17
N ILE A 146 5.44 -1.86 11.37
CA ILE A 146 5.14 -0.45 11.60
C ILE A 146 6.39 0.39 11.38
N ILE A 147 6.25 1.44 10.56
CA ILE A 147 7.35 2.33 10.20
C ILE A 147 7.67 3.25 11.38
N ASP A 148 8.89 3.14 11.88
CA ASP A 148 9.50 4.18 12.70
C ASP A 148 9.98 5.32 11.78
N LEU A 149 9.47 6.52 11.96
CA LEU A 149 9.80 7.66 11.09
C LEU A 149 11.25 8.11 11.23
N ASP A 150 11.88 7.87 12.37
CA ASP A 150 13.30 8.17 12.59
C ASP A 150 14.19 7.15 11.87
N ASN A 151 13.76 5.88 11.85
CA ASN A 151 14.48 4.76 11.26
C ASN A 151 13.61 3.94 10.27
N PRO A 152 13.08 4.55 9.19
CA PRO A 152 12.04 3.93 8.37
C PRO A 152 12.46 2.65 7.65
N LEU A 153 13.78 2.43 7.44
CA LEU A 153 14.30 1.21 6.82
C LEU A 153 14.44 0.02 7.78
N ASN A 154 14.07 0.16 9.05
CA ASN A 154 14.04 -0.95 10.00
C ASN A 154 12.75 -1.77 9.90
N ALA A 155 11.67 -1.18 9.40
CA ALA A 155 10.41 -1.90 9.21
C ALA A 155 10.58 -3.09 8.26
N ARG A 156 9.93 -4.21 8.60
CA ARG A 156 9.96 -5.47 7.85
C ARG A 156 8.54 -6.02 7.69
N PRO A 157 8.12 -6.39 6.47
CA PRO A 157 6.83 -7.04 6.28
C PRO A 157 6.74 -8.39 6.98
N ASN A 158 5.64 -8.62 7.72
CA ASN A 158 5.28 -9.94 8.21
C ASN A 158 3.98 -10.40 7.55
N ILE A 159 4.13 -11.05 6.39
CA ILE A 159 3.01 -11.42 5.51
C ILE A 159 2.03 -12.36 6.23
N ASN A 160 2.54 -13.37 6.91
CA ASN A 160 1.70 -14.37 7.58
C ASN A 160 0.89 -13.76 8.73
N TYR A 161 1.49 -12.86 9.49
CA TYR A 161 0.81 -12.15 10.56
C TYR A 161 -0.32 -11.28 10.01
N ALA A 162 -0.02 -10.46 8.98
CA ALA A 162 -1.01 -9.62 8.32
C ALA A 162 -2.16 -10.45 7.73
N PHE A 163 -1.86 -11.53 7.01
CA PHE A 163 -2.86 -12.42 6.42
C PHE A 163 -3.76 -13.07 7.47
N SER A 164 -3.20 -13.54 8.58
CA SER A 164 -3.98 -14.15 9.68
C SER A 164 -4.94 -13.15 10.31
N ASN A 165 -4.49 -11.92 10.56
CA ASN A 165 -5.31 -10.92 11.23
C ASN A 165 -6.40 -10.34 10.32
N VAL A 166 -6.14 -10.16 9.04
CA VAL A 166 -7.14 -9.63 8.09
C VAL A 166 -8.37 -10.55 7.99
N GLN A 167 -8.25 -11.86 8.25
CA GLN A 167 -9.36 -12.80 8.23
C GLN A 167 -10.51 -12.38 9.18
N ASN A 168 -10.20 -11.66 10.25
CA ASN A 168 -11.19 -11.18 11.21
C ASN A 168 -12.06 -10.03 10.67
N TYR A 169 -11.66 -9.42 9.55
CA TYR A 169 -12.35 -8.31 8.90
C TYR A 169 -13.15 -8.74 7.66
N LEU A 170 -13.02 -10.01 7.25
CA LEU A 170 -13.75 -10.53 6.11
C LEU A 170 -15.21 -10.88 6.48
N ILE A 171 -16.12 -10.74 5.51
CA ILE A 171 -17.51 -11.16 5.64
C ILE A 171 -17.58 -12.71 5.65
N PRO A 172 -18.38 -13.35 6.52
CA PRO A 172 -19.33 -12.73 7.48
C PRO A 172 -18.69 -12.27 8.80
N LYS A 173 -17.53 -12.79 9.19
CA LYS A 173 -16.89 -12.59 10.51
C LYS A 173 -16.71 -11.11 10.88
N GLY A 174 -16.37 -10.26 9.91
CA GLY A 174 -16.23 -8.82 10.13
C GLY A 174 -17.51 -8.11 10.60
N PHE A 175 -18.68 -8.76 10.46
CA PHE A 175 -19.96 -8.22 10.92
C PHE A 175 -20.38 -8.72 12.30
N ASP A 176 -19.70 -9.69 12.90
CA ASP A 176 -20.12 -10.30 14.17
C ASP A 176 -20.29 -9.24 15.28
N LYS A 177 -19.35 -8.31 15.39
CA LYS A 177 -19.42 -7.20 16.35
C LYS A 177 -20.61 -6.26 16.11
N PHE A 178 -21.00 -6.02 14.87
CA PHE A 178 -22.20 -5.25 14.56
C PHE A 178 -23.46 -6.02 14.95
N ASN A 179 -23.52 -7.31 14.67
CA ASN A 179 -24.64 -8.16 15.06
C ASN A 179 -24.79 -8.20 16.59
N GLU A 180 -23.69 -8.34 17.34
CA GLU A 180 -23.69 -8.28 18.80
C GLU A 180 -24.22 -6.94 19.32
N MET A 181 -23.76 -5.83 18.75
CA MET A 181 -24.21 -4.48 19.14
C MET A 181 -25.71 -4.30 18.88
N PHE A 182 -26.21 -4.72 17.73
CA PHE A 182 -27.64 -4.60 17.41
C PHE A 182 -28.51 -5.54 18.25
N SER A 183 -28.03 -6.72 18.62
CA SER A 183 -28.77 -7.62 19.48
C SER A 183 -28.94 -7.14 20.93
N GLN A 184 -28.13 -6.16 21.36
CA GLN A 184 -28.23 -5.52 22.67
C GLN A 184 -29.25 -4.38 22.72
N ILE A 185 -29.75 -3.91 21.57
CA ILE A 185 -30.67 -2.78 21.44
C ILE A 185 -32.14 -3.27 21.36
N VAL A 186 -32.37 -4.54 21.15
CA VAL A 186 -33.65 -5.21 21.13
C VAL A 186 -33.91 -5.86 22.50
#